data_8bf863d76c103a9e3a8bffa94a7c2842
#
_entry.id   8bf863d76c103a9e3a8bffa94a7c2842
#
_cell.length_a   1.000
_cell.length_b   1.000
_cell.length_c   1.000
_cell.angle_alpha   90.00
_cell.angle_beta   90.00
_cell.angle_gamma   90.00
#
_symmetry.space_group_name_H-M   'P 1'
#
loop_
_entity.id
_entity.type
_entity.pdbx_description
1 polymer ?
#
loop_
_entity_poly.entity_id
_entity_poly.type
_entity_poly.pdbx_seq_one_letter_code
_entity_poly.pdbx_strand_id
1 'polypeptide(L)'
;ALAAAFLDLEADDSVRAIVLTGAGTRAFTAGLDLKELGQQGLGAANAAGPDDNPVKAIEQTGKPVIGAINGVAITGGFEVALACDVLIASENARFADTHARVGIMPGWGLSQKLSRLIGPYRARELSLSGNFLDAATAERWGLVNRVVPAADLVAAATALAHDMASIAPAFSRTYKRLINDGYALPFGDAMALEDAQSSAANARVSAADVEAARSAVQERGRSQ
;
A
#
# COMPACT_ATOMS: atom_id res chain seq x y z
N ALA A 1 -13.27 8.95 -9.18
CA ALA A 1 -12.27 10.00 -8.87
C ALA A 1 -10.91 9.38 -8.48
N LEU A 2 -10.81 8.56 -7.39
CA LEU A 2 -9.52 8.03 -6.94
C LEU A 2 -8.88 7.10 -7.97
N ALA A 3 -9.63 6.17 -8.55
CA ALA A 3 -9.12 5.28 -9.59
C ALA A 3 -8.58 6.06 -10.79
N ALA A 4 -9.34 7.04 -11.31
CA ALA A 4 -8.90 7.90 -12.42
C ALA A 4 -7.59 8.63 -12.08
N ALA A 5 -7.48 9.19 -10.86
CA ALA A 5 -6.25 9.86 -10.44
C ALA A 5 -5.03 8.91 -10.46
N PHE A 6 -5.19 7.65 -10.05
CA PHE A 6 -4.09 6.68 -10.12
C PHE A 6 -3.72 6.28 -11.54
N LEU A 7 -4.69 6.20 -12.47
CA LEU A 7 -4.42 5.97 -13.89
C LEU A 7 -3.65 7.15 -14.50
N ASP A 8 -4.06 8.38 -14.20
CA ASP A 8 -3.36 9.59 -14.67
C ASP A 8 -1.94 9.65 -14.10
N LEU A 9 -1.76 9.39 -12.79
CA LEU A 9 -0.45 9.37 -12.14
C LEU A 9 0.45 8.23 -12.67
N GLU A 10 -0.11 7.08 -13.03
CA GLU A 10 0.65 6.00 -13.65
C GLU A 10 1.16 6.38 -15.04
N ALA A 11 0.34 7.09 -15.82
CA ALA A 11 0.69 7.52 -17.17
C ALA A 11 1.70 8.69 -17.22
N ASP A 12 1.85 9.45 -16.14
CA ASP A 12 2.76 10.60 -16.07
C ASP A 12 4.18 10.17 -15.69
N ASP A 13 5.11 10.14 -16.65
CA ASP A 13 6.51 9.76 -16.43
C ASP A 13 7.28 10.68 -15.47
N SER A 14 6.79 11.89 -15.19
CA SER A 14 7.39 12.80 -14.21
C SER A 14 7.13 12.36 -12.77
N VAL A 15 6.06 11.60 -12.53
CA VAL A 15 5.71 11.05 -11.22
C VAL A 15 6.52 9.77 -10.95
N ARG A 16 7.25 9.75 -9.84
CA ARG A 16 8.18 8.66 -9.46
C ARG A 16 7.70 7.86 -8.26
N ALA A 17 6.95 8.48 -7.36
CA ALA A 17 6.34 7.89 -6.18
C ALA A 17 5.04 8.66 -5.85
N ILE A 18 4.13 8.02 -5.14
CA ILE A 18 2.81 8.58 -4.81
C ILE A 18 2.62 8.53 -3.30
N VAL A 19 2.17 9.65 -2.71
CA VAL A 19 1.71 9.69 -1.32
C VAL A 19 0.20 9.87 -1.33
N LEU A 20 -0.51 8.91 -0.73
CA LEU A 20 -1.96 8.93 -0.58
C LEU A 20 -2.32 9.27 0.87
N THR A 21 -3.11 10.33 1.07
CA THR A 21 -3.60 10.73 2.40
C THR A 21 -5.02 11.27 2.33
N GLY A 22 -5.73 11.29 3.44
CA GLY A 22 -7.07 11.86 3.55
C GLY A 22 -7.03 13.38 3.71
N ALA A 23 -8.08 14.07 3.25
CA ALA A 23 -8.24 15.50 3.45
C ALA A 23 -8.57 15.81 4.93
N GLY A 24 -7.87 16.77 5.50
CA GLY A 24 -8.06 17.20 6.90
C GLY A 24 -7.45 16.20 7.91
N THR A 25 -8.02 16.14 9.12
CA THR A 25 -7.41 15.40 10.24
C THR A 25 -8.27 14.24 10.77
N ARG A 26 -9.50 14.08 10.27
CA ARG A 26 -10.46 13.14 10.88
C ARG A 26 -10.38 11.73 10.30
N ALA A 27 -10.23 11.62 8.99
CA ALA A 27 -10.29 10.34 8.32
C ALA A 27 -9.27 10.26 7.18
N PHE A 28 -8.70 9.08 7.01
CA PHE A 28 -8.06 8.71 5.77
C PHE A 28 -9.13 8.45 4.70
N THR A 29 -9.97 7.46 4.91
CA THR A 29 -11.24 7.26 4.18
C THR A 29 -12.11 6.23 4.89
N ALA A 30 -13.43 6.38 4.78
CA ALA A 30 -14.41 5.43 5.27
C ALA A 30 -14.83 4.38 4.20
N GLY A 31 -14.27 4.45 3.01
CA GLY A 31 -14.63 3.56 1.90
C GLY A 31 -15.84 4.06 1.11
N LEU A 32 -16.72 3.15 0.75
CA LEU A 32 -17.93 3.46 -0.02
C LEU A 32 -18.99 4.14 0.86
N ASP A 33 -19.78 5.04 0.26
CA ASP A 33 -20.89 5.67 0.94
C ASP A 33 -22.02 4.66 1.13
N LEU A 34 -22.29 4.29 2.40
CA LEU A 34 -23.33 3.33 2.76
C LEU A 34 -24.74 3.80 2.38
N LYS A 35 -24.98 5.12 2.27
CA LYS A 35 -26.27 5.65 1.81
C LYS A 35 -26.45 5.41 0.32
N GLU A 36 -25.41 5.63 -0.46
CA GLU A 36 -25.42 5.35 -1.90
C GLU A 36 -25.57 3.85 -2.17
N LEU A 37 -24.84 3.01 -1.42
CA LEU A 37 -24.99 1.55 -1.49
C LEU A 37 -26.40 1.05 -1.12
N GLY A 38 -27.03 1.67 -0.14
CA GLY A 38 -28.40 1.34 0.26
C GLY A 38 -29.44 1.68 -0.82
N GLN A 39 -29.15 2.61 -1.73
CA GLN A 39 -30.02 3.01 -2.82
C GLN A 39 -29.77 2.22 -4.12
N GLN A 40 -28.50 1.91 -4.43
CA GLN A 40 -28.10 1.32 -5.71
C GLN A 40 -27.77 -0.18 -5.64
N GLY A 41 -27.58 -0.71 -4.43
CA GLY A 41 -27.16 -2.10 -4.20
C GLY A 41 -25.67 -2.32 -4.51
N LEU A 42 -25.13 -3.44 -3.99
CA LEU A 42 -23.72 -3.81 -4.13
C LEU A 42 -23.32 -4.30 -5.53
N GLY A 43 -24.28 -4.70 -6.36
CA GLY A 43 -24.00 -5.30 -7.66
C GLY A 43 -23.20 -4.40 -8.61
N ALA A 44 -23.48 -3.10 -8.58
CA ALA A 44 -22.77 -2.11 -9.40
C ALA A 44 -21.32 -1.89 -8.94
N ALA A 45 -21.07 -1.88 -7.63
CA ALA A 45 -19.72 -1.65 -7.07
C ALA A 45 -18.76 -2.83 -7.31
N ASN A 46 -19.27 -4.06 -7.41
CA ASN A 46 -18.47 -5.27 -7.64
C ASN A 46 -18.18 -5.55 -9.12
N ALA A 47 -18.93 -4.95 -10.04
CA ALA A 47 -18.76 -5.11 -11.49
C ALA A 47 -17.72 -4.17 -12.10
N ALA A 48 -17.22 -3.21 -11.31
CA ALA A 48 -16.29 -2.18 -11.77
C ALA A 48 -14.95 -2.77 -12.20
N GLY A 49 -14.48 -2.37 -13.38
CA GLY A 49 -13.12 -2.65 -13.85
C GLY A 49 -12.06 -1.86 -13.07
N PRO A 50 -10.77 -1.94 -13.47
CA PRO A 50 -9.71 -1.14 -12.86
C PRO A 50 -10.01 0.37 -12.88
N ASP A 51 -10.65 0.85 -13.94
CA ASP A 51 -10.97 2.26 -14.16
C ASP A 51 -11.93 2.82 -13.11
N ASP A 52 -12.73 1.96 -12.46
CA ASP A 52 -13.70 2.33 -11.44
C ASP A 52 -13.33 1.82 -10.03
N ASN A 53 -12.43 0.83 -9.94
CA ASN A 53 -12.03 0.23 -8.67
C ASN A 53 -10.74 0.86 -8.14
N PRO A 54 -10.79 1.67 -7.06
CA PRO A 54 -9.63 2.38 -6.56
C PRO A 54 -8.53 1.44 -6.03
N VAL A 55 -8.89 0.30 -5.44
CA VAL A 55 -7.92 -0.67 -4.92
C VAL A 55 -7.15 -1.31 -6.07
N LYS A 56 -7.85 -1.75 -7.13
CA LYS A 56 -7.19 -2.30 -8.32
C LYS A 56 -6.27 -1.27 -9.00
N ALA A 57 -6.71 -0.01 -9.11
CA ALA A 57 -5.89 1.04 -9.69
C ALA A 57 -4.61 1.30 -8.90
N ILE A 58 -4.69 1.29 -7.55
CA ILE A 58 -3.52 1.41 -6.67
C ILE A 58 -2.58 0.21 -6.84
N GLU A 59 -3.12 -1.01 -6.82
CA GLU A 59 -2.33 -2.25 -6.93
C GLU A 59 -1.63 -2.41 -8.27
N GLN A 60 -2.24 -1.91 -9.33
CA GLN A 60 -1.71 -2.01 -10.69
C GLN A 60 -0.65 -0.95 -11.01
N THR A 61 -0.56 0.13 -10.20
CA THR A 61 0.48 1.13 -10.43
C THR A 61 1.87 0.53 -10.20
N GLY A 62 2.76 0.74 -11.14
CA GLY A 62 4.16 0.31 -11.04
C GLY A 62 4.99 1.23 -10.15
N LYS A 63 4.47 2.38 -9.75
CA LYS A 63 5.14 3.37 -8.90
C LYS A 63 4.95 3.03 -7.43
N PRO A 64 5.93 3.31 -6.55
CA PRO A 64 5.74 3.17 -5.11
C PRO A 64 4.59 4.04 -4.60
N VAL A 65 3.74 3.47 -3.75
CA VAL A 65 2.60 4.15 -3.12
C VAL A 65 2.74 4.10 -1.60
N ILE A 66 2.85 5.26 -0.98
CA ILE A 66 2.89 5.40 0.49
C ILE A 66 1.52 5.87 0.97
N GLY A 67 0.86 5.05 1.78
CA GLY A 67 -0.34 5.44 2.51
C GLY A 67 0.03 6.22 3.77
N ALA A 68 -0.24 7.52 3.79
CA ALA A 68 -0.09 8.39 4.95
C ALA A 68 -1.44 8.47 5.69
N ILE A 69 -1.61 7.60 6.69
CA ILE A 69 -2.90 7.39 7.37
C ILE A 69 -3.10 8.45 8.44
N ASN A 70 -3.80 9.53 8.07
CA ASN A 70 -3.99 10.73 8.89
C ASN A 70 -5.12 10.61 9.93
N GLY A 71 -5.94 9.59 9.85
CA GLY A 71 -7.11 9.40 10.73
C GLY A 71 -7.74 8.04 10.52
N VAL A 72 -9.08 7.98 10.53
CA VAL A 72 -9.81 6.72 10.47
C VAL A 72 -9.76 6.08 9.08
N ALA A 73 -9.40 4.79 9.01
CA ALA A 73 -9.48 3.94 7.81
C ALA A 73 -10.42 2.77 8.11
N ILE A 74 -11.62 2.79 7.53
CA ILE A 74 -12.69 1.83 7.88
C ILE A 74 -13.14 1.05 6.64
N THR A 75 -13.28 -0.27 6.77
CA THR A 75 -13.93 -1.16 5.79
C THR A 75 -13.30 -1.01 4.40
N GLY A 76 -13.98 -0.48 3.40
CA GLY A 76 -13.40 -0.18 2.09
C GLY A 76 -12.24 0.82 2.15
N GLY A 77 -12.24 1.75 3.13
CA GLY A 77 -11.12 2.65 3.40
C GLY A 77 -9.90 1.93 3.98
N PHE A 78 -10.10 0.88 4.75
CA PHE A 78 -9.03 0.02 5.20
C PHE A 78 -8.47 -0.82 4.02
N GLU A 79 -9.34 -1.26 3.09
CA GLU A 79 -8.90 -1.93 1.86
C GLU A 79 -8.05 -1.01 0.98
N VAL A 80 -8.40 0.27 0.86
CA VAL A 80 -7.59 1.29 0.16
C VAL A 80 -6.23 1.47 0.83
N ALA A 81 -6.18 1.52 2.18
CA ALA A 81 -4.91 1.56 2.90
C ALA A 81 -4.05 0.33 2.59
N LEU A 82 -4.64 -0.88 2.65
CA LEU A 82 -3.94 -2.15 2.37
C LEU A 82 -3.54 -2.33 0.89
N ALA A 83 -4.00 -1.48 -0.01
CA ALA A 83 -3.55 -1.45 -1.40
C ALA A 83 -2.25 -0.66 -1.60
N CYS A 84 -1.88 0.20 -0.64
CA CYS A 84 -0.60 0.91 -0.66
C CYS A 84 0.57 -0.04 -0.36
N ASP A 85 1.77 0.31 -0.83
CA ASP A 85 2.97 -0.51 -0.62
C ASP A 85 3.55 -0.35 0.79
N VAL A 86 3.40 0.83 1.37
CA VAL A 86 3.90 1.17 2.71
C VAL A 86 2.86 1.99 3.45
N LEU A 87 2.68 1.73 4.75
CA LEU A 87 1.79 2.50 5.60
C LEU A 87 2.57 3.25 6.67
N ILE A 88 2.44 4.57 6.68
CA ILE A 88 2.86 5.43 7.79
C ILE A 88 1.60 6.00 8.43
N ALA A 89 1.43 5.81 9.72
CA ALA A 89 0.24 6.27 10.43
C ALA A 89 0.54 7.47 11.33
N SER A 90 -0.40 8.39 11.42
CA SER A 90 -0.38 9.35 12.52
C SER A 90 -0.78 8.64 13.82
N GLU A 91 -0.38 9.19 14.96
CA GLU A 91 -0.78 8.74 16.29
C GLU A 91 -2.32 8.70 16.48
N ASN A 92 -3.05 9.48 15.68
CA ASN A 92 -4.51 9.56 15.70
C ASN A 92 -5.18 8.54 14.75
N ALA A 93 -4.40 7.79 13.97
CA ALA A 93 -4.94 6.84 13.03
C ALA A 93 -5.64 5.67 13.74
N ARG A 94 -6.75 5.23 13.17
CA ARG A 94 -7.52 4.10 13.68
C ARG A 94 -8.02 3.26 12.51
N PHE A 95 -7.98 1.96 12.67
CA PHE A 95 -8.40 0.99 11.66
C PHE A 95 -9.58 0.17 12.16
N ALA A 96 -10.55 -0.11 11.30
CA ALA A 96 -11.63 -1.02 11.64
C ALA A 96 -12.13 -1.77 10.40
N ASP A 97 -12.45 -3.05 10.58
CA ASP A 97 -13.16 -3.84 9.60
C ASP A 97 -14.60 -4.02 10.06
N THR A 98 -15.52 -3.26 9.48
CA THR A 98 -16.93 -3.32 9.83
C THR A 98 -17.78 -4.12 8.83
N HIS A 99 -17.18 -4.85 7.88
CA HIS A 99 -17.88 -5.65 6.89
C HIS A 99 -18.90 -6.61 7.55
N ALA A 100 -18.46 -7.37 8.56
CA ALA A 100 -19.33 -8.28 9.28
C ALA A 100 -20.51 -7.58 10.00
N ARG A 101 -20.30 -6.33 10.47
CA ARG A 101 -21.34 -5.54 11.15
C ARG A 101 -22.44 -5.08 10.22
N VAL A 102 -22.13 -4.87 8.94
CA VAL A 102 -23.09 -4.45 7.92
C VAL A 102 -23.57 -5.60 7.04
N GLY A 103 -23.10 -6.84 7.28
CA GLY A 103 -23.50 -8.02 6.52
C GLY A 103 -22.95 -8.04 5.09
N ILE A 104 -21.83 -7.36 4.82
CA ILE A 104 -21.19 -7.29 3.49
C ILE A 104 -19.88 -8.06 3.56
N MET A 105 -19.56 -8.84 2.53
CA MET A 105 -18.25 -9.48 2.42
C MET A 105 -17.21 -8.51 1.85
N PRO A 106 -15.95 -8.51 2.35
CA PRO A 106 -14.87 -7.73 1.75
C PRO A 106 -14.62 -8.19 0.31
N GLY A 107 -14.48 -7.24 -0.61
CA GLY A 107 -14.33 -7.53 -2.04
C GLY A 107 -13.02 -7.00 -2.63
N TRP A 108 -12.26 -6.21 -1.86
CA TRP A 108 -11.03 -5.57 -2.31
C TRP A 108 -9.77 -6.08 -1.61
N GLY A 109 -9.87 -7.26 -0.99
CA GLY A 109 -8.72 -8.02 -0.49
C GLY A 109 -8.45 -7.93 1.01
N LEU A 110 -9.30 -7.25 1.83
CA LEU A 110 -9.04 -7.07 3.26
C LEU A 110 -8.81 -8.41 3.97
N SER A 111 -9.68 -9.38 3.79
CA SER A 111 -9.59 -10.68 4.49
C SER A 111 -8.27 -11.41 4.21
N GLN A 112 -7.76 -11.30 2.99
CA GLN A 112 -6.55 -12.00 2.56
C GLN A 112 -5.28 -11.25 2.92
N LYS A 113 -5.24 -9.93 2.70
CA LYS A 113 -4.07 -9.10 3.02
C LYS A 113 -3.88 -8.94 4.51
N LEU A 114 -4.96 -8.63 5.25
CA LEU A 114 -4.89 -8.42 6.70
C LEU A 114 -4.37 -9.66 7.42
N SER A 115 -4.90 -10.84 7.08
CA SER A 115 -4.47 -12.10 7.72
C SER A 115 -3.01 -12.45 7.44
N ARG A 116 -2.46 -12.05 6.28
CA ARG A 116 -1.05 -12.25 5.94
C ARG A 116 -0.12 -11.25 6.66
N LEU A 117 -0.60 -10.04 6.94
CA LEU A 117 0.19 -9.00 7.61
C LEU A 117 0.26 -9.22 9.13
N ILE A 118 -0.91 -9.41 9.78
CA ILE A 118 -0.98 -9.45 11.26
C ILE A 118 -1.26 -10.84 11.84
N GLY A 119 -1.36 -11.83 10.99
CA GLY A 119 -1.69 -13.20 11.35
C GLY A 119 -3.21 -13.45 11.47
N PRO A 120 -3.65 -14.70 11.32
CA PRO A 120 -5.08 -15.04 11.20
C PRO A 120 -5.88 -14.81 12.49
N TYR A 121 -5.27 -14.91 13.67
CA TYR A 121 -5.99 -14.70 14.94
C TYR A 121 -6.38 -13.22 15.11
N ARG A 122 -5.45 -12.28 14.91
CA ARG A 122 -5.68 -10.85 15.01
C ARG A 122 -6.63 -10.35 13.90
N ALA A 123 -6.47 -10.90 12.68
CA ALA A 123 -7.36 -10.59 11.59
C ALA A 123 -8.82 -11.01 11.89
N ARG A 124 -9.05 -12.22 12.43
CA ARG A 124 -10.37 -12.66 12.85
C ARG A 124 -10.94 -11.81 13.99
N GLU A 125 -10.12 -11.44 14.97
CA GLU A 125 -10.52 -10.55 16.06
C GLU A 125 -11.06 -9.22 15.51
N LEU A 126 -10.30 -8.54 14.64
CA LEU A 126 -10.73 -7.28 14.04
C LEU A 126 -11.96 -7.44 13.14
N SER A 127 -11.93 -8.40 12.21
CA SER A 127 -12.98 -8.55 11.20
C SER A 127 -14.31 -9.06 11.79
N LEU A 128 -14.27 -9.92 12.80
CA LEU A 128 -15.49 -10.46 13.41
C LEU A 128 -16.03 -9.58 14.54
N SER A 129 -15.18 -8.79 15.19
CA SER A 129 -15.64 -7.83 16.21
C SER A 129 -16.07 -6.49 15.62
N GLY A 130 -15.43 -6.03 14.54
CA GLY A 130 -15.59 -4.68 14.01
C GLY A 130 -15.03 -3.60 14.94
N ASN A 131 -14.20 -3.97 15.92
CA ASN A 131 -13.60 -3.05 16.86
C ASN A 131 -12.49 -2.22 16.19
N PHE A 132 -12.23 -1.04 16.76
CA PHE A 132 -11.14 -0.20 16.30
C PHE A 132 -9.79 -0.67 16.85
N LEU A 133 -8.81 -0.70 15.95
CA LEU A 133 -7.39 -0.85 16.24
C LEU A 133 -6.73 0.53 16.24
N ASP A 134 -6.05 0.91 17.31
CA ASP A 134 -5.27 2.15 17.39
C ASP A 134 -3.92 2.03 16.65
N ALA A 135 -3.32 3.20 16.34
CA ALA A 135 -2.08 3.30 15.58
C ALA A 135 -0.90 2.55 16.24
N ALA A 136 -0.73 2.71 17.56
CA ALA A 136 0.37 2.10 18.29
C ALA A 136 0.26 0.56 18.29
N THR A 137 -0.96 0.04 18.42
CA THR A 137 -1.19 -1.41 18.31
C THR A 137 -1.02 -1.89 16.88
N ALA A 138 -1.44 -1.11 15.89
CA ALA A 138 -1.24 -1.41 14.46
C ALA A 138 0.26 -1.54 14.12
N GLU A 139 1.10 -0.66 14.65
CA GLU A 139 2.56 -0.75 14.51
C GLU A 139 3.13 -2.01 15.19
N ARG A 140 2.77 -2.26 16.44
CA ARG A 140 3.22 -3.48 17.15
C ARG A 140 2.80 -4.77 16.46
N TRP A 141 1.69 -4.76 15.74
CA TRP A 141 1.21 -5.93 15.00
C TRP A 141 1.81 -6.06 13.60
N GLY A 142 2.55 -5.05 13.14
CA GLY A 142 3.14 -5.03 11.80
C GLY A 142 2.17 -4.64 10.69
N LEU A 143 1.02 -4.02 11.05
CA LEU A 143 0.06 -3.50 10.07
C LEU A 143 0.59 -2.22 9.42
N VAL A 144 1.22 -1.35 10.20
CA VAL A 144 1.85 -0.12 9.70
C VAL A 144 3.36 -0.16 9.97
N ASN A 145 4.13 0.47 9.10
CA ASN A 145 5.59 0.47 9.17
C ASN A 145 6.11 1.35 10.32
N ARG A 146 5.41 2.45 10.60
CA ARG A 146 5.74 3.36 11.71
C ARG A 146 4.57 4.27 12.06
N VAL A 147 4.58 4.75 13.30
CA VAL A 147 3.68 5.79 13.80
C VAL A 147 4.48 7.06 14.06
N VAL A 148 3.92 8.20 13.65
CA VAL A 148 4.53 9.52 13.83
C VAL A 148 3.51 10.51 14.40
N PRO A 149 3.94 11.63 15.02
CA PRO A 149 3.04 12.72 15.40
C PRO A 149 2.22 13.19 14.19
N ALA A 150 0.96 13.56 14.41
CA ALA A 150 0.06 13.95 13.32
C ALA A 150 0.61 15.10 12.45
N ALA A 151 1.33 16.04 13.06
CA ALA A 151 1.96 17.16 12.36
C ALA A 151 3.08 16.73 11.40
N ASP A 152 3.73 15.61 11.68
CA ASP A 152 4.90 15.13 10.95
C ASP A 152 4.55 14.13 9.84
N LEU A 153 3.30 13.67 9.78
CA LEU A 153 2.88 12.57 8.92
C LEU A 153 3.21 12.80 7.44
N VAL A 154 2.81 13.94 6.90
CA VAL A 154 3.03 14.25 5.47
C VAL A 154 4.51 14.40 5.18
N ALA A 155 5.26 15.05 6.07
CA ALA A 155 6.71 15.22 5.92
C ALA A 155 7.44 13.86 5.92
N ALA A 156 7.09 12.97 6.85
CA ALA A 156 7.67 11.62 6.94
C ALA A 156 7.35 10.76 5.69
N ALA A 157 6.10 10.81 5.21
CA ALA A 157 5.69 10.11 4.00
C ALA A 157 6.38 10.66 2.75
N THR A 158 6.50 11.99 2.64
CA THR A 158 7.17 12.66 1.53
C THR A 158 8.67 12.36 1.51
N ALA A 159 9.33 12.36 2.65
CA ALA A 159 10.74 11.99 2.76
C ALA A 159 10.97 10.56 2.25
N LEU A 160 10.14 9.59 2.66
CA LEU A 160 10.23 8.22 2.15
C LEU A 160 9.94 8.14 0.64
N ALA A 161 8.96 8.92 0.14
CA ALA A 161 8.67 8.99 -1.28
C ALA A 161 9.86 9.50 -2.10
N HIS A 162 10.57 10.53 -1.62
CA HIS A 162 11.80 11.02 -2.24
C HIS A 162 12.89 9.96 -2.25
N ASP A 163 13.06 9.22 -1.16
CA ASP A 163 14.00 8.11 -1.08
C ASP A 163 13.70 7.04 -2.15
N MET A 164 12.45 6.62 -2.26
CA MET A 164 12.03 5.65 -3.26
C MET A 164 12.15 6.20 -4.69
N ALA A 165 11.82 7.48 -4.90
CA ALA A 165 11.92 8.16 -6.18
C ALA A 165 13.37 8.35 -6.66
N SER A 166 14.37 8.24 -5.79
CA SER A 166 15.79 8.30 -6.17
C SER A 166 16.25 7.07 -6.96
N ILE A 167 15.52 5.96 -6.90
CA ILE A 167 15.80 4.74 -7.64
C ILE A 167 15.35 4.91 -9.10
N ALA A 168 16.11 4.35 -10.06
CA ALA A 168 15.73 4.36 -11.47
C ALA A 168 14.31 3.78 -11.67
N PRO A 169 13.38 4.46 -12.38
CA PRO A 169 11.97 4.07 -12.44
C PRO A 169 11.74 2.65 -12.94
N ALA A 170 12.47 2.25 -14.00
CA ALA A 170 12.34 0.91 -14.56
C ALA A 170 12.76 -0.18 -13.55
N PHE A 171 13.82 0.09 -12.76
CA PHE A 171 14.28 -0.84 -11.74
C PHE A 171 13.31 -0.89 -10.55
N SER A 172 12.87 0.25 -10.06
CA SER A 172 11.88 0.34 -8.97
C SER A 172 10.60 -0.44 -9.32
N ARG A 173 10.08 -0.26 -10.52
CA ARG A 173 8.90 -0.95 -11.05
C ARG A 173 9.10 -2.47 -11.11
N THR A 174 10.23 -2.91 -11.62
CA THR A 174 10.57 -4.34 -11.73
C THR A 174 10.71 -4.98 -10.36
N TYR A 175 11.41 -4.29 -9.43
CA TYR A 175 11.65 -4.83 -8.10
C TYR A 175 10.36 -4.88 -7.25
N LYS A 176 9.52 -3.83 -7.32
CA LYS A 176 8.17 -3.86 -6.70
C LYS A 176 7.35 -5.05 -7.22
N ARG A 177 7.35 -5.27 -8.53
CA ARG A 177 6.65 -6.41 -9.13
C ARG A 177 7.19 -7.74 -8.65
N LEU A 178 8.51 -7.92 -8.58
CA LEU A 178 9.13 -9.15 -8.09
C LEU A 178 8.68 -9.47 -6.65
N ILE A 179 8.63 -8.46 -5.78
CA ILE A 179 8.15 -8.63 -4.39
C ILE A 179 6.67 -9.05 -4.38
N ASN A 180 5.82 -8.37 -5.16
CA ASN A 180 4.38 -8.63 -5.18
C ASN A 180 4.05 -10.01 -5.76
N ASP A 181 4.68 -10.37 -6.88
CA ASP A 181 4.47 -11.65 -7.55
C ASP A 181 4.98 -12.81 -6.69
N GLY A 182 6.17 -12.64 -6.08
CA GLY A 182 6.74 -13.62 -5.15
C GLY A 182 5.90 -13.84 -3.90
N TYR A 183 5.32 -12.76 -3.34
CA TYR A 183 4.45 -12.86 -2.17
C TYR A 183 3.15 -13.65 -2.44
N ALA A 184 2.70 -13.70 -3.68
CA ALA A 184 1.53 -14.46 -4.10
C ALA A 184 1.79 -15.96 -4.30
N LEU A 185 3.06 -16.40 -4.31
CA LEU A 185 3.49 -17.77 -4.61
C LEU A 185 3.83 -18.55 -3.32
N PRO A 186 3.84 -19.89 -3.37
CA PRO A 186 4.55 -20.70 -2.39
C PRO A 186 6.04 -20.33 -2.35
N PHE A 187 6.66 -20.40 -1.17
CA PHE A 187 8.02 -19.89 -0.98
C PHE A 187 9.06 -20.45 -1.97
N GLY A 188 9.01 -21.75 -2.28
CA GLY A 188 9.92 -22.37 -3.24
C GLY A 188 9.76 -21.82 -4.66
N ASP A 189 8.52 -21.58 -5.08
CA ASP A 189 8.22 -21.00 -6.41
C ASP A 189 8.63 -19.51 -6.45
N ALA A 190 8.44 -18.77 -5.34
CA ALA A 190 8.90 -17.39 -5.21
C ALA A 190 10.43 -17.27 -5.33
N MET A 191 11.18 -18.19 -4.72
CA MET A 191 12.65 -18.25 -4.86
C MET A 191 13.09 -18.58 -6.30
N ALA A 192 12.38 -19.47 -6.97
CA ALA A 192 12.67 -19.77 -8.39
C ALA A 192 12.36 -18.57 -9.30
N LEU A 193 11.29 -17.83 -9.03
CA LEU A 193 10.97 -16.58 -9.73
C LEU A 193 12.08 -15.53 -9.54
N GLU A 194 12.54 -15.33 -8.29
CA GLU A 194 13.62 -14.40 -7.97
C GLU A 194 14.91 -14.79 -8.72
N ASP A 195 15.32 -16.06 -8.67
CA ASP A 195 16.53 -16.54 -9.32
C ASP A 195 16.48 -16.30 -10.85
N ALA A 196 15.37 -16.62 -11.48
CA ALA A 196 15.18 -16.40 -12.92
C ALA A 196 15.25 -14.90 -13.29
N GLN A 197 14.56 -14.03 -12.55
CA GLN A 197 14.53 -12.61 -12.84
C GLN A 197 15.86 -11.93 -12.50
N SER A 198 16.51 -12.29 -11.38
CA SER A 198 17.80 -11.74 -10.98
C SER A 198 18.89 -12.11 -11.96
N SER A 199 18.96 -13.38 -12.38
CA SER A 199 19.91 -13.85 -13.38
C SER A 199 19.80 -13.07 -14.70
N ALA A 200 18.57 -12.87 -15.19
CA ALA A 200 18.31 -12.12 -16.42
C ALA A 200 18.64 -10.63 -16.32
N ALA A 201 18.34 -10.01 -15.17
CA ALA A 201 18.61 -8.60 -14.93
C ALA A 201 20.11 -8.33 -14.71
N ASN A 202 20.75 -9.15 -13.85
CA ASN A 202 22.14 -8.94 -13.42
C ASN A 202 23.15 -9.24 -14.56
N ALA A 203 22.79 -10.10 -15.51
CA ALA A 203 23.62 -10.34 -16.71
C ALA A 203 23.85 -9.07 -17.56
N ARG A 204 23.03 -8.02 -17.38
CA ARG A 204 23.15 -6.74 -18.09
C ARG A 204 23.91 -5.67 -17.32
N VAL A 205 24.26 -5.93 -16.05
CA VAL A 205 24.94 -4.97 -15.18
C VAL A 205 26.44 -5.10 -15.36
N SER A 206 27.12 -4.03 -15.78
CA SER A 206 28.57 -4.00 -15.93
C SER A 206 29.27 -3.68 -14.61
N ALA A 207 30.57 -4.04 -14.50
CA ALA A 207 31.39 -3.63 -13.36
C ALA A 207 31.51 -2.09 -13.24
N ALA A 208 31.45 -1.38 -14.35
CA ALA A 208 31.47 0.08 -14.38
C ALA A 208 30.18 0.69 -13.78
N ASP A 209 29.01 0.08 -14.05
CA ASP A 209 27.75 0.52 -13.46
C ASP A 209 27.74 0.35 -11.93
N VAL A 210 28.29 -0.77 -11.45
CA VAL A 210 28.40 -1.05 -10.01
C VAL A 210 29.36 -0.04 -9.36
N GLU A 211 30.49 0.24 -9.96
CA GLU A 211 31.48 1.20 -9.41
C GLU A 211 30.92 2.63 -9.41
N ALA A 212 30.22 3.04 -10.46
CA ALA A 212 29.56 4.34 -10.51
C ALA A 212 28.51 4.52 -9.40
N ALA A 213 27.75 3.47 -9.07
CA ALA A 213 26.74 3.49 -8.02
C ALA A 213 27.34 3.40 -6.61
N ARG A 214 28.53 2.77 -6.44
CA ARG A 214 29.14 2.46 -5.14
C ARG A 214 29.33 3.69 -4.25
N SER A 215 29.85 4.77 -4.79
CA SER A 215 30.11 6.00 -4.04
C SER A 215 28.80 6.61 -3.50
N ALA A 216 27.76 6.67 -4.31
CA ALA A 216 26.46 7.19 -3.92
C ALA A 216 25.80 6.34 -2.82
N VAL A 217 25.92 5.01 -2.92
CA VAL A 217 25.40 4.08 -1.87
C VAL A 217 26.15 4.28 -0.55
N GLN A 218 27.48 4.43 -0.59
CA GLN A 218 28.28 4.66 0.62
C GLN A 218 27.97 6.02 1.27
N GLU A 219 27.81 7.07 0.47
CA GLU A 219 27.47 8.41 0.96
C GLU A 219 26.09 8.39 1.63
N ARG A 220 25.10 7.79 0.97
CA ARG A 220 23.76 7.60 1.53
C ARG A 220 23.80 6.84 2.86
N GLY A 221 24.56 5.74 2.97
CA GLY A 221 24.68 4.96 4.19
C GLY A 221 25.35 5.71 5.36
N ARG A 222 26.08 6.80 5.08
CA ARG A 222 26.65 7.66 6.12
C ARG A 222 25.69 8.76 6.59
N SER A 223 24.67 9.08 5.79
CA SER A 223 23.70 10.13 6.06
C SER A 223 22.43 9.62 6.76
N GLN A 224 22.25 8.32 6.86
CA GLN A 224 21.16 7.63 7.56
C GLN A 224 21.56 7.19 8.98
#